data_018c07b4a6381b0d500c5638de678d09
#
_entry.id   018c07b4a6381b0d500c5638de678d09
#
_cell.length_a   1.000
_cell.length_b   1.000
_cell.length_c   1.000
_cell.angle_alpha   90.00
_cell.angle_beta   90.00
_cell.angle_gamma   90.00
#
_symmetry.space_group_name_H-M   'P 1'
#
loop_
_entity.id
_entity.type
_entity.pdbx_description
1 polymer ?
#
loop_
_entity_poly.entity_id
_entity_poly.type
_entity_poly.pdbx_seq_one_letter_code
_entity_poly.pdbx_strand_id
1 'polypeptide(L)' 'MTSLSDLTPRELEILQLVLTGKTNKEIAREIYISERTVEFHLDHIYTKVGVRTRMMAGIWAIQQRIEAGTREINS' A
#
# COMPACT_ATOMS: atom_id res chain seq x y z
N MET A 1 -15.09 -5.31 5.55
CA MET A 1 -14.30 -4.17 5.07
C MET A 1 -12.82 -4.52 5.08
N THR A 2 -12.10 -4.08 4.06
CA THR A 2 -10.66 -4.33 3.96
C THR A 2 -9.88 -3.34 4.83
N SER A 3 -8.94 -3.84 5.61
CA SER A 3 -8.07 -3.00 6.43
C SER A 3 -6.62 -3.31 6.11
N LEU A 4 -5.70 -2.54 6.68
CA LEU A 4 -4.27 -2.77 6.48
C LEU A 4 -3.85 -4.19 6.90
N SER A 5 -4.52 -4.76 7.90
CA SER A 5 -4.22 -6.12 8.38
C SER A 5 -4.60 -7.21 7.36
N ASP A 6 -5.38 -6.88 6.34
CA ASP A 6 -5.74 -7.84 5.29
C ASP A 6 -4.66 -7.92 4.20
N LEU A 7 -3.69 -7.04 4.21
CA LEU A 7 -2.59 -7.06 3.27
C LEU A 7 -1.45 -7.91 3.81
N THR A 8 -0.73 -8.58 2.89
CA THR A 8 0.46 -9.33 3.27
C THR A 8 1.59 -8.36 3.69
N PRO A 9 2.60 -8.83 4.43
CA PRO A 9 3.74 -7.98 4.78
C PRO A 9 4.41 -7.35 3.56
N ARG A 10 4.54 -8.09 2.46
CA ARG A 10 5.13 -7.56 1.23
C ARG A 10 4.24 -6.48 0.61
N GLU A 11 2.92 -6.70 0.59
CA GLU A 11 1.98 -5.71 0.08
C GLU A 11 2.02 -4.42 0.90
N LEU A 12 2.08 -4.55 2.23
CA LEU A 12 2.20 -3.39 3.11
C LEU A 12 3.49 -2.61 2.84
N GLU A 13 4.60 -3.32 2.67
CA GLU A 13 5.88 -2.71 2.36
C GLU A 13 5.82 -1.91 1.07
N ILE A 14 5.26 -2.49 0.01
CA ILE A 14 5.14 -1.82 -1.28
C ILE A 14 4.22 -0.61 -1.17
N LEU A 15 3.10 -0.74 -0.48
CA LEU A 15 2.16 0.36 -0.30
C LEU A 15 2.79 1.52 0.47
N GLN A 16 3.59 1.24 1.48
CA GLN A 16 4.32 2.27 2.22
C GLN A 16 5.30 3.03 1.31
N LEU A 17 5.98 2.31 0.43
CA LEU A 17 6.91 2.93 -0.51
C LEU A 17 6.16 3.80 -1.53
N VAL A 18 4.97 3.37 -1.96
CA VAL A 18 4.09 4.19 -2.80
C VAL A 18 3.75 5.50 -2.08
N LEU A 19 3.44 5.43 -0.79
CA LEU A 19 3.08 6.61 0.00
C LEU A 19 4.23 7.60 0.13
N THR A 20 5.47 7.14 0.04
CA THR A 20 6.63 8.04 0.10
C THR A 20 6.92 8.70 -1.25
N GLY A 21 6.10 8.43 -2.28
CA GLY A 21 6.25 9.03 -3.60
C GLY A 21 7.23 8.32 -4.52
N LYS A 22 7.69 7.12 -4.16
CA LYS A 22 8.62 6.37 -4.99
C LYS A 22 7.94 5.83 -6.24
N THR A 23 8.69 5.79 -7.33
CA THR A 23 8.25 5.16 -8.59
C THR A 23 8.39 3.65 -8.48
N ASN A 24 7.75 2.91 -9.39
CA ASN A 24 7.90 1.45 -9.42
C ASN A 24 9.36 1.03 -9.60
N LYS A 25 10.11 1.80 -10.39
CA LYS A 25 11.54 1.54 -10.59
C LYS A 25 12.32 1.68 -9.28
N GLU A 26 12.04 2.73 -8.53
CA GLU A 26 12.68 2.96 -7.24
C GLU A 26 12.30 1.89 -6.21
N ILE A 27 11.02 1.54 -6.18
CA ILE A 27 10.54 0.47 -5.29
C ILE A 27 11.24 -0.85 -5.63
N ALA A 28 11.29 -1.19 -6.92
CA ALA A 28 11.92 -2.43 -7.39
C ALA A 28 13.38 -2.52 -6.93
N ARG A 29 14.12 -1.42 -7.05
CA ARG A 29 15.50 -1.34 -6.59
C ARG A 29 15.63 -1.53 -5.09
N GLU A 30 14.75 -0.88 -4.34
CA GLU A 30 14.85 -0.86 -2.88
C GLU A 30 14.59 -2.22 -2.27
N ILE A 31 13.68 -2.99 -2.83
CA ILE A 31 13.34 -4.31 -2.28
C ILE A 31 13.80 -5.48 -3.16
N TYR A 32 14.67 -5.19 -4.12
CA TYR A 32 15.37 -6.20 -4.94
C TYR A 32 14.43 -7.12 -5.74
N ILE A 33 13.44 -6.54 -6.39
CA ILE A 33 12.52 -7.24 -7.31
C ILE A 33 12.45 -6.47 -8.63
N SER A 34 11.82 -7.06 -9.64
CA SER A 34 11.63 -6.37 -10.92
C SER A 34 10.48 -5.38 -10.84
N GLU A 35 10.48 -4.38 -11.74
CA GLU A 35 9.36 -3.45 -11.86
C GLU A 35 8.06 -4.18 -12.16
N ARG A 36 8.13 -5.22 -12.99
CA ARG A 36 6.97 -6.04 -13.32
C ARG A 36 6.39 -6.71 -12.08
N THR A 37 7.24 -7.17 -11.17
CA THR A 37 6.79 -7.76 -9.92
C THR A 37 6.13 -6.71 -9.03
N VAL A 38 6.66 -5.48 -9.01
CA VAL A 38 6.02 -4.37 -8.29
C VAL A 38 4.61 -4.13 -8.84
N GLU A 39 4.47 -4.04 -10.17
CA GLU A 39 3.17 -3.87 -10.81
C GLU A 39 2.20 -4.99 -10.44
N PHE A 40 2.67 -6.21 -10.44
CA PHE A 40 1.89 -7.38 -10.06
C PHE A 40 1.36 -7.25 -8.62
N HIS A 41 2.22 -6.87 -7.70
CA HIS A 41 1.80 -6.66 -6.31
C HIS A 41 0.80 -5.52 -6.18
N LEU A 42 1.00 -4.42 -6.92
CA LEU A 42 0.07 -3.30 -6.89
C LEU A 42 -1.30 -3.69 -7.41
N ASP A 43 -1.36 -4.47 -8.49
CA ASP A 43 -2.63 -4.95 -9.02
C ASP A 43 -3.37 -5.80 -7.98
N HIS A 44 -2.66 -6.62 -7.24
CA HIS A 44 -3.24 -7.41 -6.15
C HIS A 44 -3.76 -6.52 -5.04
N ILE A 45 -3.00 -5.49 -4.65
CA ILE A 45 -3.42 -4.53 -3.64
C ILE A 45 -4.71 -3.82 -4.08
N TYR A 46 -4.72 -3.33 -5.33
CA TYR A 46 -5.88 -2.62 -5.88
C TYR A 46 -7.12 -3.51 -5.86
N THR A 47 -6.97 -4.77 -6.24
CA THR A 47 -8.09 -5.72 -6.23
C THR A 47 -8.58 -5.98 -4.81
N LYS A 48 -7.68 -6.21 -3.87
CA LYS A 48 -8.04 -6.46 -2.47
C LYS A 48 -8.77 -5.30 -1.83
N VAL A 49 -8.28 -4.09 -2.09
CA VAL A 49 -8.80 -2.87 -1.48
C VAL A 49 -10.04 -2.36 -2.19
N GLY A 50 -10.20 -2.73 -3.45
CA GLY A 50 -11.34 -2.29 -4.24
C GLY A 50 -11.13 -0.90 -4.84
N VAL A 51 -9.89 -0.56 -5.19
CA VAL A 51 -9.56 0.71 -5.84
C VAL A 51 -9.00 0.43 -7.23
N ARG A 52 -8.95 1.47 -8.06
CA ARG A 52 -8.53 1.33 -9.47
C ARG A 52 -7.24 2.05 -9.79
N THR A 53 -6.81 2.98 -8.96
CA THR A 53 -5.65 3.81 -9.25
C THR A 53 -4.68 3.84 -8.09
N ARG A 54 -3.43 4.18 -8.40
CA ARG A 54 -2.37 4.37 -7.41
C ARG A 54 -2.74 5.45 -6.40
N MET A 55 -3.32 6.56 -6.88
CA MET A 55 -3.75 7.65 -6.01
C MET A 55 -4.80 7.18 -5.01
N MET A 56 -5.81 6.46 -5.48
CA MET A 56 -6.88 5.95 -4.61
C MET A 56 -6.34 4.97 -3.57
N ALA A 57 -5.38 4.13 -3.95
CA ALA A 57 -4.73 3.22 -3.01
C ALA A 57 -3.98 3.99 -1.92
N GLY A 58 -3.29 5.06 -2.30
CA GLY A 58 -2.60 5.93 -1.36
C GLY A 58 -3.56 6.61 -0.39
N ILE A 59 -4.65 7.16 -0.91
CA ILE A 59 -5.68 7.79 -0.08
C ILE A 59 -6.27 6.79 0.90
N TRP A 60 -6.60 5.60 0.42
CA TRP A 60 -7.12 4.53 1.27
C TRP A 60 -6.15 4.19 2.41
N ALA A 61 -4.87 4.06 2.08
CA ALA A 61 -3.84 3.72 3.08
C ALA A 61 -3.71 4.81 4.15
N ILE A 62 -3.74 6.08 3.74
CA ILE A 62 -3.67 7.20 4.66
C ILE A 62 -4.88 7.20 5.59
N GLN A 63 -6.07 6.96 5.07
CA GLN A 63 -7.28 6.89 5.88
C GLN A 63 -7.21 5.78 6.93
N GLN A 64 -6.68 4.61 6.54
CA GLN A 64 -6.50 3.50 7.47
C GLN A 64 -5.54 3.86 8.60
N ARG A 65 -4.45 4.55 8.29
CA ARG A 65 -3.46 4.97 9.27
C ARG A 65 -4.04 6.00 10.25
N ILE A 66 -4.81 6.96 9.74
CA ILE A 66 -5.44 7.98 10.57
C ILE A 66 -6.44 7.32 11.54
N GLU A 67 -7.27 6.41 11.05
CA GLU A 67 -8.23 5.69 11.88
C GLU A 67 -7.54 4.89 12.98
N ALA A 68 -6.46 4.18 12.64
CA ALA A 68 -5.68 3.42 13.62
C ALA A 68 -5.07 4.33 14.69
N GLY A 69 -4.50 5.48 14.27
CA GLY A 69 -3.96 6.46 15.18
C GLY A 69 -5.01 7.05 16.11
N THR A 70 -6.19 7.33 15.57
CA THR A 70 -7.32 7.85 16.36
C THR A 70 -7.76 6.84 17.42
N ARG A 71 -7.83 5.57 17.05
CA ARG A 71 -8.17 4.50 17.99
C ARG A 71 -7.15 4.40 19.13
N GLU A 72 -5.88 4.49 18.81
CA GLU A 72 -4.81 4.44 19.79
C GLU A 72 -4.91 5.60 20.78
N ILE A 73 -5.22 6.80 20.31
CA ILE A 73 -5.37 7.99 21.15
C ILE A 73 -6.56 7.84 22.08
N ASN A 74 -7.64 7.23 21.61
CA ASN A 74 -8.89 7.10 22.35
C ASN A 74 -8.94 5.88 23.27
N SER A 75 -7.98 5.00 23.14
CA SER A 75 -7.92 3.83 24.01
C SER A 75 -7.03 4.08 25.21
#